data_6bf5dc6cb0b1c26c8b8e2e6389480cb2
#
_entry.id   6bf5dc6cb0b1c26c8b8e2e6389480cb2
#
_cell.length_a   1.000
_cell.length_b   1.000
_cell.length_c   1.000
_cell.angle_alpha   90.00
_cell.angle_beta   90.00
_cell.angle_gamma   90.00
#
_symmetry.space_group_name_H-M   'P 1'
#
loop_
_entity.id
_entity.type
_entity.pdbx_description
1 polymer ?
#
loop_
_entity_poly.entity_id
_entity_poly.type
_entity_poly.pdbx_seq_one_letter_code
_entity_poly.pdbx_strand_id
1 'polypeptide(L)'
;VENVTGIGYDQDFLSVVINLPDLSTSNKENAFSINGSEVIDYTHFSLAVNKVRRFAFWVAWNIDGGSIRRLSRKSIPFIIDPRVPQEFQVGDELYAGNRLDRGHIARRADLLWGAPAEAEKANKDSFFFTNISPQMDDFNQGQRGGLWGRLEDAVFEDTDVEDLKVSLFGGPVFRDDDRDFINVKLPREFWKVIVFVEDGTLKAKAFLLAQNLDQLRAFALDPFKVYQVALTEVEERCGLIFPDVLKGADSVGRRLKSIREVVSERKP
;
A
#
# COMPACT_ATOMS: atom_id res chain seq x y z
N VAL A 1 -2.62 -25.38 -11.21
CA VAL A 1 -2.15 -23.97 -11.11
C VAL A 1 -3.36 -23.12 -11.45
N GLU A 2 -4.06 -22.57 -10.45
CA GLU A 2 -5.16 -21.63 -10.69
C GLU A 2 -4.60 -20.41 -11.44
N ASN A 3 -5.26 -20.02 -12.53
CA ASN A 3 -4.90 -18.83 -13.28
C ASN A 3 -5.05 -17.59 -12.38
N VAL A 4 -3.94 -17.01 -11.96
CA VAL A 4 -3.89 -15.77 -11.13
C VAL A 4 -4.08 -14.55 -12.05
N THR A 5 -5.06 -14.56 -12.92
CA THR A 5 -5.39 -13.39 -13.74
C THR A 5 -6.53 -12.63 -13.08
N GLY A 6 -6.17 -11.59 -12.32
CA GLY A 6 -7.11 -10.56 -11.86
C GLY A 6 -7.28 -9.47 -12.90
N ILE A 7 -8.33 -8.64 -12.77
CA ILE A 7 -8.57 -7.48 -13.64
C ILE A 7 -7.58 -6.35 -13.33
N GLY A 8 -6.86 -6.43 -12.18
CA GLY A 8 -5.92 -5.40 -11.76
C GLY A 8 -6.57 -4.15 -11.17
N TYR A 9 -5.77 -3.12 -11.05
CA TYR A 9 -6.22 -1.77 -10.74
C TYR A 9 -7.01 -1.21 -11.92
N ASP A 10 -8.22 -0.72 -11.66
CA ASP A 10 -9.06 -0.08 -12.67
C ASP A 10 -8.72 1.41 -12.78
N GLN A 11 -8.17 1.82 -13.91
CA GLN A 11 -7.76 3.20 -14.18
C GLN A 11 -8.94 4.15 -14.37
N ASP A 12 -10.10 3.63 -14.78
CA ASP A 12 -11.33 4.40 -15.03
C ASP A 12 -12.28 4.40 -13.82
N PHE A 13 -11.87 3.83 -12.70
CA PHE A 13 -12.71 3.55 -11.53
C PHE A 13 -13.44 4.79 -10.97
N LEU A 14 -12.81 5.95 -11.00
CA LEU A 14 -13.35 7.22 -10.51
C LEU A 14 -14.01 8.07 -11.62
N SER A 15 -14.30 7.50 -12.78
CA SER A 15 -14.78 8.20 -13.97
C SER A 15 -13.82 9.29 -14.50
N VAL A 16 -12.57 9.22 -14.04
CA VAL A 16 -11.43 10.00 -14.53
C VAL A 16 -10.29 9.01 -14.72
N VAL A 17 -9.61 9.05 -15.86
CA VAL A 17 -8.49 8.14 -16.13
C VAL A 17 -7.31 8.46 -15.22
N ILE A 18 -6.97 7.52 -14.34
CA ILE A 18 -5.83 7.62 -13.43
C ILE A 18 -4.89 6.45 -13.71
N ASN A 19 -3.88 6.69 -14.51
CA ASN A 19 -2.89 5.68 -14.86
C ASN A 19 -2.06 5.25 -13.66
N LEU A 20 -1.49 4.05 -13.75
CA LEU A 20 -0.50 3.55 -12.79
C LEU A 20 0.76 4.46 -12.77
N PRO A 21 1.48 4.55 -11.66
CA PRO A 21 2.74 5.29 -11.61
C PRO A 21 3.79 4.60 -12.48
N ASP A 22 4.56 5.39 -13.21
CA ASP A 22 5.78 4.93 -13.89
C ASP A 22 6.95 4.85 -12.90
N LEU A 23 7.91 3.99 -13.22
CA LEU A 23 9.19 3.91 -12.51
C LEU A 23 10.22 4.86 -13.15
N SER A 24 11.04 5.50 -12.33
CA SER A 24 12.23 6.21 -12.82
C SER A 24 13.17 5.27 -13.57
N THR A 25 14.06 5.81 -14.37
CA THR A 25 15.02 5.00 -15.14
C THR A 25 15.84 4.06 -14.25
N SER A 26 16.31 4.54 -13.10
CA SER A 26 17.06 3.74 -12.14
C SER A 26 16.22 2.62 -11.50
N ASN A 27 14.94 2.86 -11.25
CA ASN A 27 14.05 1.85 -10.70
C ASN A 27 13.66 0.79 -11.74
N LYS A 28 13.54 1.16 -13.02
CA LYS A 28 13.27 0.20 -14.11
C LYS A 28 14.33 -0.88 -14.22
N GLU A 29 15.60 -0.56 -13.99
CA GLU A 29 16.70 -1.52 -13.99
C GLU A 29 16.53 -2.59 -12.90
N ASN A 30 15.90 -2.22 -11.78
CA ASN A 30 15.65 -3.09 -10.63
C ASN A 30 14.23 -3.68 -10.62
N ALA A 31 13.40 -3.37 -11.60
CA ALA A 31 12.06 -3.92 -11.70
C ALA A 31 12.07 -5.36 -12.24
N PHE A 32 11.21 -6.19 -11.67
CA PHE A 32 10.88 -7.47 -12.26
C PHE A 32 9.84 -7.27 -13.37
N SER A 33 9.97 -8.00 -14.46
CA SER A 33 8.99 -7.94 -15.55
C SER A 33 8.52 -9.33 -15.97
N ILE A 34 7.24 -9.45 -16.32
CA ILE A 34 6.62 -10.63 -16.90
C ILE A 34 6.13 -10.28 -18.31
N ASN A 35 6.61 -11.00 -19.32
CA ASN A 35 6.22 -10.77 -20.71
C ASN A 35 6.40 -9.32 -21.18
N GLY A 36 7.43 -8.64 -20.68
CA GLY A 36 7.74 -7.25 -21.01
C GLY A 36 6.94 -6.19 -20.24
N SER A 37 6.10 -6.59 -19.29
CA SER A 37 5.39 -5.69 -18.36
C SER A 37 6.00 -5.77 -16.98
N GLU A 38 6.22 -4.62 -16.35
CA GLU A 38 6.62 -4.49 -14.93
C GLU A 38 5.40 -4.60 -13.99
N VAL A 39 4.18 -4.52 -14.54
CA VAL A 39 2.93 -4.56 -13.80
C VAL A 39 2.45 -6.00 -13.66
N ILE A 40 2.12 -6.39 -12.45
CA ILE A 40 1.52 -7.67 -12.10
C ILE A 40 0.10 -7.40 -11.58
N ASP A 41 -0.90 -7.94 -12.27
CA ASP A 41 -2.31 -7.76 -11.93
C ASP A 41 -2.81 -8.89 -11.03
N TYR A 42 -3.63 -8.49 -10.05
CA TYR A 42 -4.41 -9.31 -9.14
C TYR A 42 -5.87 -8.85 -9.15
N THR A 43 -6.72 -9.45 -8.35
CA THR A 43 -8.11 -8.99 -8.26
C THR A 43 -8.17 -7.68 -7.46
N HIS A 44 -8.60 -6.60 -8.12
CA HIS A 44 -8.77 -5.23 -7.62
C HIS A 44 -7.48 -4.47 -7.30
N PHE A 45 -6.32 -5.04 -7.56
CA PHE A 45 -5.04 -4.35 -7.37
C PHE A 45 -3.98 -4.79 -8.36
N SER A 46 -3.01 -3.92 -8.58
CA SER A 46 -1.81 -4.16 -9.38
C SER A 46 -0.59 -3.69 -8.62
N LEU A 47 0.58 -4.23 -8.93
CA LEU A 47 1.84 -3.84 -8.31
C LEU A 47 3.04 -4.02 -9.24
N ALA A 48 4.17 -3.40 -8.87
CA ALA A 48 5.48 -3.63 -9.50
C ALA A 48 6.49 -4.06 -8.44
N VAL A 49 7.24 -5.14 -8.71
CA VAL A 49 8.20 -5.73 -7.77
C VAL A 49 9.61 -5.19 -8.01
N ASN A 50 10.26 -4.75 -6.94
CA ASN A 50 11.71 -4.50 -6.90
C ASN A 50 12.44 -5.82 -6.65
N LYS A 51 13.12 -6.36 -7.66
CA LYS A 51 13.84 -7.64 -7.57
C LYS A 51 15.05 -7.60 -6.64
N VAL A 52 15.62 -6.42 -6.38
CA VAL A 52 16.77 -6.24 -5.47
C VAL A 52 16.32 -6.13 -4.01
N ARG A 53 15.29 -5.31 -3.75
CA ARG A 53 14.73 -5.13 -2.41
C ARG A 53 13.78 -6.26 -2.02
N ARG A 54 13.23 -6.99 -3.01
CA ARG A 54 12.33 -8.15 -2.87
C ARG A 54 10.95 -7.80 -2.30
N PHE A 55 10.53 -6.53 -2.44
CA PHE A 55 9.23 -5.98 -2.07
C PHE A 55 8.68 -5.16 -3.25
N ALA A 56 7.39 -4.81 -3.20
CA ALA A 56 6.81 -3.95 -4.22
C ALA A 56 7.40 -2.53 -4.18
N PHE A 57 7.64 -1.94 -5.35
CA PHE A 57 7.88 -0.49 -5.48
C PHE A 57 6.62 0.29 -5.12
N TRP A 58 5.51 -0.19 -5.63
CA TRP A 58 4.18 0.36 -5.41
C TRP A 58 3.13 -0.73 -5.57
N VAL A 59 2.02 -0.52 -4.91
CA VAL A 59 0.76 -1.24 -5.07
C VAL A 59 -0.33 -0.22 -5.33
N ALA A 60 -1.19 -0.45 -6.33
CA ALA A 60 -2.34 0.37 -6.66
C ALA A 60 -3.61 -0.46 -6.51
N TRP A 61 -4.66 0.07 -5.87
CA TRP A 61 -5.92 -0.65 -5.66
C TRP A 61 -7.12 0.28 -5.64
N ASN A 62 -8.30 -0.31 -5.82
CA ASN A 62 -9.57 0.38 -5.80
C ASN A 62 -10.44 -0.14 -4.65
N ILE A 63 -11.25 0.75 -4.06
CA ILE A 63 -12.26 0.42 -3.06
C ILE A 63 -13.63 0.87 -3.61
N ASP A 64 -14.58 -0.06 -3.71
CA ASP A 64 -15.98 0.24 -3.97
C ASP A 64 -16.78 0.11 -2.68
N GLY A 65 -17.00 1.25 -1.99
CA GLY A 65 -17.71 1.30 -0.71
C GLY A 65 -19.13 0.75 -0.79
N GLY A 66 -19.82 0.98 -1.93
CA GLY A 66 -21.19 0.52 -2.14
C GLY A 66 -21.34 -1.00 -2.30
N SER A 67 -20.25 -1.74 -2.51
CA SER A 67 -20.30 -3.19 -2.72
C SER A 67 -19.33 -4.00 -1.85
N ILE A 68 -18.83 -3.41 -0.76
CA ILE A 68 -17.95 -4.07 0.21
C ILE A 68 -18.61 -5.30 0.82
N ARG A 69 -17.81 -6.36 0.98
CA ARG A 69 -18.19 -7.63 1.58
C ARG A 69 -17.33 -7.96 2.79
N ARG A 70 -17.94 -8.59 3.79
CA ARG A 70 -17.23 -9.06 4.98
C ARG A 70 -16.96 -10.56 4.84
N LEU A 71 -15.72 -10.91 4.51
CA LEU A 71 -15.30 -12.30 4.38
C LEU A 71 -14.34 -12.71 5.51
N SER A 72 -14.37 -13.99 5.86
CA SER A 72 -13.45 -14.53 6.88
C SER A 72 -12.00 -14.53 6.37
N ARG A 73 -11.08 -14.24 7.27
CA ARG A 73 -9.63 -14.42 7.09
C ARG A 73 -9.16 -15.84 7.43
N LYS A 74 -10.01 -16.65 8.07
CA LYS A 74 -9.60 -17.95 8.61
C LYS A 74 -9.06 -18.85 7.51
N SER A 75 -7.92 -19.48 7.78
CA SER A 75 -7.31 -20.51 6.95
C SER A 75 -6.76 -20.05 5.59
N ILE A 76 -6.59 -18.77 5.35
CA ILE A 76 -5.89 -18.29 4.16
C ILE A 76 -4.40 -18.11 4.49
N PRO A 77 -3.51 -18.94 3.93
CA PRO A 77 -2.08 -18.79 4.13
C PRO A 77 -1.51 -17.63 3.31
N PHE A 78 -0.40 -17.06 3.80
CA PHE A 78 0.45 -16.25 2.94
C PHE A 78 1.23 -17.16 2.01
N ILE A 79 1.34 -16.80 0.74
CA ILE A 79 1.97 -17.61 -0.30
C ILE A 79 2.89 -16.81 -1.21
N ILE A 80 3.95 -17.45 -1.67
CA ILE A 80 4.82 -16.93 -2.71
C ILE A 80 4.03 -16.93 -4.03
N ASP A 81 4.09 -15.81 -4.78
CA ASP A 81 3.46 -15.73 -6.10
C ASP A 81 4.27 -16.61 -7.09
N PRO A 82 3.67 -17.64 -7.67
CA PRO A 82 4.38 -18.55 -8.59
C PRO A 82 4.80 -17.88 -9.92
N ARG A 83 4.29 -16.69 -10.22
CA ARG A 83 4.65 -15.91 -11.41
C ARG A 83 5.96 -15.14 -11.23
N VAL A 84 6.38 -14.91 -9.97
CA VAL A 84 7.58 -14.17 -9.62
C VAL A 84 8.63 -15.13 -9.06
N PRO A 85 9.87 -15.14 -9.56
CA PRO A 85 10.93 -15.97 -9.01
C PRO A 85 11.08 -15.82 -7.50
N GLN A 86 11.32 -16.92 -6.80
CA GLN A 86 11.40 -16.92 -5.33
C GLN A 86 12.50 -16.00 -4.79
N GLU A 87 13.60 -15.87 -5.53
CA GLU A 87 14.70 -14.96 -5.17
C GLU A 87 14.29 -13.47 -5.17
N PHE A 88 13.18 -13.10 -5.81
CA PHE A 88 12.66 -11.73 -5.87
C PHE A 88 11.51 -11.48 -4.90
N GLN A 89 11.23 -12.43 -4.03
CA GLN A 89 10.20 -12.35 -3.00
C GLN A 89 10.78 -12.68 -1.63
N VAL A 90 10.06 -12.31 -0.57
CA VAL A 90 10.40 -12.64 0.82
C VAL A 90 9.24 -13.39 1.43
N GLY A 91 9.49 -14.58 1.94
CA GLY A 91 8.47 -15.42 2.56
C GLY A 91 8.45 -15.35 4.09
N ASP A 92 7.90 -16.38 4.70
CA ASP A 92 7.68 -16.49 6.15
C ASP A 92 8.97 -16.42 6.98
N GLU A 93 10.11 -16.76 6.39
CA GLU A 93 11.41 -16.77 7.05
C GLU A 93 11.80 -15.43 7.68
N LEU A 94 11.35 -14.31 7.07
CA LEU A 94 11.62 -12.98 7.61
C LEU A 94 10.85 -12.68 8.90
N TYR A 95 9.68 -13.26 9.07
CA TYR A 95 8.72 -12.89 10.13
C TYR A 95 8.76 -13.84 11.34
N ALA A 96 9.53 -14.92 11.26
CA ALA A 96 9.58 -15.91 12.31
C ALA A 96 10.34 -15.42 13.55
N GLY A 97 9.71 -15.47 14.73
CA GLY A 97 10.36 -15.21 16.02
C GLY A 97 10.78 -13.77 16.28
N ASN A 98 10.17 -12.80 15.62
CA ASN A 98 10.42 -11.37 15.81
C ASN A 98 9.12 -10.56 15.81
N ARG A 99 9.23 -9.22 15.92
CA ARG A 99 8.08 -8.30 15.98
C ARG A 99 7.62 -7.77 14.63
N LEU A 100 8.10 -8.33 13.52
CA LEU A 100 7.64 -7.94 12.20
C LEU A 100 6.33 -8.65 11.87
N ASP A 101 5.33 -7.87 11.51
CA ASP A 101 4.09 -8.32 10.91
C ASP A 101 4.24 -8.43 9.38
N ARG A 102 3.48 -9.34 8.79
CA ARG A 102 3.24 -9.38 7.35
C ARG A 102 2.27 -8.26 7.00
N GLY A 103 2.80 -7.04 6.84
CA GLY A 103 2.01 -5.85 6.58
C GLY A 103 1.51 -5.83 5.13
N HIS A 104 0.19 -5.81 4.94
CA HIS A 104 -0.41 -5.60 3.63
C HIS A 104 -0.18 -4.16 3.16
N ILE A 105 0.24 -3.96 1.92
CA ILE A 105 0.26 -2.62 1.30
C ILE A 105 -1.15 -2.28 0.80
N ALA A 106 -1.72 -3.09 -0.10
CA ALA A 106 -3.17 -3.06 -0.34
C ALA A 106 -3.86 -3.87 0.75
N ARG A 107 -4.62 -3.17 1.61
CA ARG A 107 -5.30 -3.78 2.75
C ARG A 107 -6.31 -4.81 2.28
N ARG A 108 -6.32 -6.00 2.89
CA ARG A 108 -7.26 -7.06 2.54
C ARG A 108 -8.73 -6.59 2.51
N ALA A 109 -9.17 -5.87 3.54
CA ALA A 109 -10.57 -5.42 3.65
C ALA A 109 -10.98 -4.49 2.50
N ASP A 110 -10.06 -3.68 2.00
CA ASP A 110 -10.27 -2.74 0.91
C ASP A 110 -10.57 -3.45 -0.43
N LEU A 111 -10.12 -4.69 -0.57
CA LEU A 111 -10.22 -5.46 -1.82
C LEU A 111 -11.49 -6.32 -1.89
N LEU A 112 -12.25 -6.46 -0.78
CA LEU A 112 -13.38 -7.37 -0.67
C LEU A 112 -14.68 -6.72 -1.13
N TRP A 113 -14.84 -6.47 -2.41
CA TRP A 113 -16.05 -5.88 -2.99
C TRP A 113 -16.47 -6.58 -4.29
N GLY A 114 -17.61 -6.18 -4.86
CA GLY A 114 -18.13 -6.74 -6.11
C GLY A 114 -18.88 -8.06 -5.94
N ALA A 115 -18.85 -8.92 -6.95
CA ALA A 115 -19.50 -10.21 -6.92
C ALA A 115 -18.89 -11.14 -5.85
N PRO A 116 -19.66 -12.09 -5.24
CA PRO A 116 -19.11 -12.98 -4.20
C PRO A 116 -17.83 -13.71 -4.60
N ALA A 117 -17.80 -14.32 -5.77
CA ALA A 117 -16.64 -15.07 -6.26
C ALA A 117 -15.42 -14.14 -6.52
N GLU A 118 -15.66 -12.93 -6.97
CA GLU A 118 -14.65 -11.90 -7.19
C GLU A 118 -14.03 -11.45 -5.86
N ALA A 119 -14.87 -11.13 -4.86
CA ALA A 119 -14.41 -10.78 -3.53
C ALA A 119 -13.65 -11.93 -2.83
N GLU A 120 -14.08 -13.19 -3.02
CA GLU A 120 -13.34 -14.36 -2.52
C GLU A 120 -11.97 -14.51 -3.18
N LYS A 121 -11.88 -14.26 -4.49
CA LYS A 121 -10.62 -14.27 -5.20
C LYS A 121 -9.70 -13.15 -4.73
N ALA A 122 -10.22 -11.91 -4.61
CA ALA A 122 -9.47 -10.78 -4.06
C ALA A 122 -8.97 -11.05 -2.64
N ASN A 123 -9.78 -11.73 -1.81
CA ASN A 123 -9.40 -12.16 -0.47
C ASN A 123 -8.16 -13.07 -0.50
N LYS A 124 -8.12 -14.07 -1.40
CA LYS A 124 -6.96 -14.96 -1.57
C LYS A 124 -5.76 -14.20 -2.15
N ASP A 125 -5.98 -13.42 -3.19
CA ASP A 125 -4.92 -12.67 -3.89
C ASP A 125 -4.19 -11.70 -2.95
N SER A 126 -4.89 -11.12 -1.97
CA SER A 126 -4.27 -10.19 -0.99
C SER A 126 -3.15 -10.81 -0.17
N PHE A 127 -3.10 -12.14 -0.03
CA PHE A 127 -2.11 -12.87 0.76
C PHE A 127 -0.86 -13.29 0.00
N PHE A 128 -0.71 -12.90 -1.26
CA PHE A 128 0.58 -13.06 -1.93
C PHE A 128 1.65 -12.18 -1.29
N PHE A 129 2.84 -12.76 -1.05
CA PHE A 129 3.97 -12.04 -0.45
C PHE A 129 4.40 -10.80 -1.26
N THR A 130 4.09 -10.73 -2.54
CA THR A 130 4.30 -9.54 -3.37
C THR A 130 3.52 -8.30 -2.90
N ASN A 131 2.39 -8.48 -2.19
CA ASN A 131 1.61 -7.41 -1.56
C ASN A 131 2.04 -7.14 -0.10
N ILE A 132 3.04 -7.83 0.40
CA ILE A 132 3.44 -7.81 1.80
C ILE A 132 4.77 -7.09 1.97
N SER A 133 4.86 -6.26 2.99
CA SER A 133 6.10 -5.61 3.42
C SER A 133 6.32 -5.76 4.93
N PRO A 134 7.57 -5.83 5.40
CA PRO A 134 7.83 -5.97 6.83
C PRO A 134 7.45 -4.68 7.58
N GLN A 135 6.50 -4.80 8.48
CA GLN A 135 6.02 -3.72 9.31
C GLN A 135 6.09 -4.13 10.78
N MET A 136 6.53 -3.23 11.65
CA MET A 136 6.47 -3.46 13.08
C MET A 136 5.02 -3.67 13.53
N ASP A 137 4.78 -4.58 14.47
CA ASP A 137 3.44 -4.91 14.97
C ASP A 137 2.70 -3.69 15.55
N ASP A 138 3.43 -2.79 16.19
CA ASP A 138 2.92 -1.54 16.73
C ASP A 138 2.73 -0.43 15.67
N PHE A 139 3.31 -0.57 14.50
CA PHE A 139 3.06 0.30 13.34
C PHE A 139 1.86 -0.19 12.52
N ASN A 140 1.77 -1.49 12.28
CA ASN A 140 0.78 -2.13 11.41
C ASN A 140 -0.60 -2.23 12.05
N GLN A 141 -0.67 -2.58 13.35
CA GLN A 141 -1.94 -2.93 14.00
C GLN A 141 -2.66 -1.69 14.56
N GLY A 142 -3.73 -1.22 13.89
CA GLY A 142 -4.54 -0.08 14.32
C GLY A 142 -5.12 -0.22 15.72
N GLN A 143 -5.53 -1.43 16.13
CA GLN A 143 -6.02 -1.73 17.48
C GLN A 143 -4.96 -1.54 18.57
N ARG A 144 -3.68 -1.61 18.22
CA ARG A 144 -2.55 -1.29 19.12
C ARG A 144 -2.07 0.15 18.99
N GLY A 145 -2.81 1.02 18.29
CA GLY A 145 -2.44 2.40 18.04
C GLY A 145 -1.52 2.59 16.85
N GLY A 146 -1.28 1.55 16.05
CA GLY A 146 -0.43 1.57 14.87
C GLY A 146 -0.93 2.57 13.82
N LEU A 147 -0.04 3.43 13.35
CA LEU A 147 -0.40 4.56 12.46
C LEU A 147 -0.84 4.11 11.08
N TRP A 148 -0.19 3.09 10.52
CA TRP A 148 -0.58 2.52 9.23
C TRP A 148 -2.02 1.99 9.31
N GLY A 149 -2.31 1.14 10.29
CA GLY A 149 -3.65 0.60 10.50
C GLY A 149 -4.70 1.66 10.80
N ARG A 150 -4.36 2.71 11.56
CA ARG A 150 -5.30 3.83 11.83
C ARG A 150 -5.63 4.65 10.60
N LEU A 151 -4.65 4.91 9.73
CA LEU A 151 -4.91 5.58 8.46
C LEU A 151 -5.81 4.73 7.56
N GLU A 152 -5.56 3.42 7.52
CA GLU A 152 -6.40 2.47 6.79
C GLU A 152 -7.82 2.40 7.34
N ASP A 153 -7.99 2.36 8.66
CA ASP A 153 -9.31 2.36 9.29
C ASP A 153 -10.08 3.63 8.96
N ALA A 154 -9.44 4.79 9.02
CA ALA A 154 -10.07 6.06 8.68
C ALA A 154 -10.54 6.11 7.22
N VAL A 155 -9.70 5.66 6.28
CA VAL A 155 -10.07 5.60 4.85
C VAL A 155 -11.22 4.62 4.63
N PHE A 156 -11.15 3.44 5.25
CA PHE A 156 -12.16 2.39 5.07
C PHE A 156 -13.51 2.80 5.66
N GLU A 157 -13.53 3.38 6.86
CA GLU A 157 -14.75 3.84 7.53
C GLU A 157 -15.44 4.95 6.74
N ASP A 158 -14.68 5.94 6.27
CA ASP A 158 -15.22 7.02 5.43
C ASP A 158 -15.79 6.46 4.11
N THR A 159 -15.15 5.46 3.51
CA THR A 159 -15.56 4.84 2.25
C THR A 159 -16.84 3.99 2.41
N ASP A 160 -16.91 3.15 3.45
CA ASP A 160 -18.06 2.25 3.71
C ASP A 160 -19.33 3.05 4.09
N VAL A 161 -19.18 4.12 4.89
CA VAL A 161 -20.31 4.93 5.36
C VAL A 161 -20.95 5.76 4.25
N GLU A 162 -20.17 6.23 3.27
CA GLU A 162 -20.62 7.13 2.22
C GLU A 162 -20.81 6.44 0.87
N ASP A 163 -20.67 5.11 0.78
CA ASP A 163 -20.67 4.35 -0.48
C ASP A 163 -19.66 4.90 -1.50
N LEU A 164 -18.56 5.46 -1.03
CA LEU A 164 -17.58 6.14 -1.86
C LEU A 164 -16.74 5.16 -2.68
N LYS A 165 -16.35 5.62 -3.86
CA LYS A 165 -15.27 5.00 -4.65
C LYS A 165 -13.97 5.71 -4.38
N VAL A 166 -12.91 4.94 -4.08
CA VAL A 166 -11.58 5.46 -3.77
C VAL A 166 -10.53 4.66 -4.54
N SER A 167 -9.55 5.35 -5.10
CA SER A 167 -8.34 4.73 -5.65
C SER A 167 -7.17 5.04 -4.74
N LEU A 168 -6.34 4.03 -4.47
CA LEU A 168 -5.21 4.16 -3.57
C LEU A 168 -3.93 3.67 -4.23
N PHE A 169 -2.83 4.28 -3.80
CA PHE A 169 -1.48 3.84 -4.10
C PHE A 169 -0.69 3.79 -2.79
N GLY A 170 0.23 2.86 -2.67
CA GLY A 170 1.09 2.78 -1.49
C GLY A 170 2.30 1.89 -1.72
N GLY A 171 3.25 2.00 -0.82
CA GLY A 171 4.46 1.20 -0.87
C GLY A 171 5.49 1.62 0.17
N PRO A 172 6.60 0.89 0.26
CA PRO A 172 7.75 1.29 1.05
C PRO A 172 8.56 2.41 0.36
N VAL A 173 9.25 3.22 1.16
CA VAL A 173 10.34 4.08 0.70
C VAL A 173 11.63 3.29 0.85
N PHE A 174 12.33 3.02 -0.25
CA PHE A 174 13.61 2.31 -0.22
C PHE A 174 14.77 3.28 -0.08
N ARG A 175 15.61 3.06 0.94
CA ARG A 175 16.78 3.87 1.22
C ARG A 175 18.03 3.00 1.28
N ASP A 176 19.17 3.55 0.92
CA ASP A 176 20.45 2.82 0.97
C ASP A 176 20.88 2.53 2.41
N ASP A 177 20.49 3.40 3.35
CA ASP A 177 20.76 3.28 4.78
C ASP A 177 19.66 2.52 5.56
N ASP A 178 18.74 1.84 4.86
CA ASP A 178 17.80 0.92 5.50
C ASP A 178 18.54 -0.22 6.20
N ARG A 179 18.00 -0.64 7.35
CA ARG A 179 18.62 -1.64 8.22
C ARG A 179 18.63 -3.02 7.59
N ASP A 180 19.81 -3.66 7.56
CA ASP A 180 19.92 -5.07 7.17
C ASP A 180 19.35 -5.99 8.25
N PHE A 181 18.49 -6.94 7.87
CA PHE A 181 17.89 -7.94 8.74
C PHE A 181 17.49 -9.19 7.93
N ILE A 182 17.99 -10.34 8.30
CA ILE A 182 17.72 -11.65 7.65
C ILE A 182 17.79 -11.55 6.12
N ASN A 183 18.92 -11.05 5.59
CA ASN A 183 19.21 -10.92 4.15
C ASN A 183 18.26 -9.98 3.37
N VAL A 184 17.59 -9.05 4.02
CA VAL A 184 16.83 -7.98 3.40
C VAL A 184 17.13 -6.64 4.07
N LYS A 185 16.91 -5.55 3.34
CA LYS A 185 16.90 -4.20 3.92
C LYS A 185 15.48 -3.81 4.30
N LEU A 186 15.23 -3.59 5.60
CA LEU A 186 13.91 -3.24 6.14
C LEU A 186 13.58 -1.78 5.85
N PRO A 187 12.49 -1.49 5.11
CA PRO A 187 12.04 -0.12 4.93
C PRO A 187 11.64 0.50 6.27
N ARG A 188 12.12 1.70 6.57
CA ARG A 188 11.72 2.46 7.76
C ARG A 188 10.55 3.41 7.51
N GLU A 189 10.27 3.72 6.26
CA GLU A 189 9.20 4.62 5.85
C GLU A 189 8.31 3.95 4.80
N PHE A 190 7.02 4.32 4.86
CA PHE A 190 6.00 3.92 3.90
C PHE A 190 5.26 5.15 3.42
N TRP A 191 4.69 5.07 2.23
CA TRP A 191 3.87 6.13 1.66
C TRP A 191 2.50 5.60 1.27
N LYS A 192 1.51 6.48 1.26
CA LYS A 192 0.15 6.20 0.78
C LYS A 192 -0.41 7.43 0.09
N VAL A 193 -1.04 7.24 -1.06
CA VAL A 193 -1.79 8.27 -1.79
C VAL A 193 -3.24 7.82 -1.87
N ILE A 194 -4.15 8.70 -1.48
CA ILE A 194 -5.60 8.45 -1.45
C ILE A 194 -6.23 9.39 -2.47
N VAL A 195 -7.01 8.84 -3.41
CA VAL A 195 -7.62 9.58 -4.52
C VAL A 195 -9.12 9.34 -4.51
N PHE A 196 -9.90 10.41 -4.52
CA PHE A 196 -11.36 10.38 -4.48
C PHE A 196 -11.95 11.60 -5.19
N VAL A 197 -13.25 11.57 -5.45
CA VAL A 197 -13.99 12.70 -6.00
C VAL A 197 -14.84 13.30 -4.90
N GLU A 198 -14.70 14.61 -4.69
CA GLU A 198 -15.48 15.40 -3.74
C GLU A 198 -16.11 16.58 -4.50
N ASP A 199 -17.42 16.70 -4.42
CA ASP A 199 -18.20 17.74 -5.15
C ASP A 199 -17.84 17.83 -6.65
N GLY A 200 -17.70 16.66 -7.31
CA GLY A 200 -17.34 16.56 -8.72
C GLY A 200 -15.89 16.92 -9.05
N THR A 201 -15.06 17.17 -8.05
CA THR A 201 -13.65 17.52 -8.20
C THR A 201 -12.75 16.38 -7.73
N LEU A 202 -11.78 15.98 -8.55
CA LEU A 202 -10.77 15.01 -8.16
C LEU A 202 -9.86 15.61 -7.07
N LYS A 203 -9.64 14.84 -6.01
CA LYS A 203 -8.74 15.16 -4.90
C LYS A 203 -7.72 14.05 -4.72
N ALA A 204 -6.49 14.43 -4.41
CA ALA A 204 -5.43 13.52 -4.03
C ALA A 204 -4.78 13.99 -2.73
N LYS A 205 -4.52 13.05 -1.82
CA LYS A 205 -3.80 13.31 -0.55
C LYS A 205 -2.69 12.28 -0.40
N ALA A 206 -1.45 12.75 -0.23
CA ALA A 206 -0.28 11.92 -0.04
C ALA A 206 0.21 11.97 1.42
N PHE A 207 0.68 10.83 1.92
CA PHE A 207 1.16 10.66 3.29
C PHE A 207 2.49 9.90 3.31
N LEU A 208 3.38 10.30 4.23
CA LEU A 208 4.56 9.55 4.61
C LEU A 208 4.42 9.10 6.07
N LEU A 209 4.74 7.85 6.32
CA LEU A 209 4.62 7.19 7.62
C LEU A 209 5.93 6.50 7.96
N ALA A 210 6.46 6.76 9.16
CA ALA A 210 7.69 6.12 9.62
C ALA A 210 7.42 5.11 10.73
N GLN A 211 8.09 3.95 10.67
CA GLN A 211 8.13 2.96 11.74
C GLN A 211 9.46 3.01 12.50
N ASN A 212 9.43 2.63 13.77
CA ASN A 212 10.64 2.55 14.58
C ASN A 212 11.20 1.12 14.57
N LEU A 213 12.30 0.90 13.86
CA LEU A 213 12.98 -0.39 13.77
C LEU A 213 13.96 -0.67 14.94
N ASP A 214 14.22 0.30 15.82
CA ASP A 214 15.11 0.10 16.97
C ASP A 214 14.53 -0.89 17.97
N GLN A 215 13.23 -1.11 17.89
CA GLN A 215 12.45 -1.97 18.77
C GLN A 215 12.26 -3.42 18.28
N LEU A 216 12.93 -3.85 17.23
CA LEU A 216 12.83 -5.24 16.73
C LEU A 216 13.07 -6.29 17.83
N ARG A 217 13.74 -5.92 18.94
CA ARG A 217 14.07 -6.80 20.07
C ARG A 217 13.75 -6.23 21.47
N ALA A 218 13.13 -5.04 21.59
CA ALA A 218 12.87 -4.36 22.85
C ALA A 218 11.51 -3.70 22.91
N PHE A 219 10.93 -3.63 24.11
CA PHE A 219 9.69 -2.89 24.39
C PHE A 219 10.02 -1.44 24.74
N ALA A 220 9.86 -0.50 23.82
CA ALA A 220 9.82 0.92 24.12
C ALA A 220 8.85 1.61 23.17
N LEU A 221 8.05 2.54 23.69
CA LEU A 221 7.00 3.26 22.95
C LEU A 221 7.53 4.63 22.54
N ASP A 222 8.09 4.76 21.34
CA ASP A 222 8.34 6.08 20.75
C ASP A 222 7.24 6.45 19.74
N PRO A 223 6.82 7.73 19.69
CA PRO A 223 5.73 8.16 18.83
C PRO A 223 6.13 8.08 17.36
N PHE A 224 5.32 7.39 16.58
CA PHE A 224 5.38 7.37 15.11
C PHE A 224 5.07 8.76 14.55
N LYS A 225 5.66 9.08 13.40
CA LYS A 225 5.37 10.33 12.69
C LYS A 225 4.62 10.03 11.40
N VAL A 226 3.42 10.59 11.29
CA VAL A 226 2.66 10.59 10.04
C VAL A 226 2.57 12.02 9.54
N TYR A 227 2.94 12.22 8.29
CA TYR A 227 2.93 13.53 7.67
C TYR A 227 2.13 13.48 6.38
N GLN A 228 1.23 14.44 6.21
CA GLN A 228 0.69 14.74 4.89
C GLN A 228 1.77 15.51 4.11
N VAL A 229 2.07 15.05 2.91
CA VAL A 229 3.12 15.60 2.06
C VAL A 229 2.56 15.92 0.67
N ALA A 230 3.31 16.69 -0.12
CA ALA A 230 3.00 16.84 -1.53
C ALA A 230 3.26 15.51 -2.29
N LEU A 231 2.47 15.24 -3.32
CA LEU A 231 2.66 14.05 -4.16
C LEU A 231 4.06 14.01 -4.79
N THR A 232 4.59 15.18 -5.16
CA THR A 232 5.95 15.30 -5.70
C THR A 232 7.03 14.86 -4.71
N GLU A 233 6.82 14.99 -3.41
CA GLU A 233 7.76 14.47 -2.41
C GLU A 233 7.78 12.94 -2.39
N VAL A 234 6.62 12.29 -2.60
CA VAL A 234 6.57 10.83 -2.77
C VAL A 234 7.30 10.41 -4.03
N GLU A 235 7.12 11.13 -5.15
CA GLU A 235 7.83 10.85 -6.40
C GLU A 235 9.35 10.90 -6.21
N GLU A 236 9.85 11.97 -5.59
CA GLU A 236 11.29 12.18 -5.35
C GLU A 236 11.89 11.10 -4.44
N ARG A 237 11.19 10.75 -3.36
CA ARG A 237 11.68 9.75 -2.39
C ARG A 237 11.64 8.32 -2.91
N CYS A 238 10.67 8.01 -3.76
CA CYS A 238 10.43 6.64 -4.22
C CYS A 238 10.92 6.37 -5.64
N GLY A 239 11.35 7.41 -6.37
CA GLY A 239 11.71 7.28 -7.79
C GLY A 239 10.52 6.83 -8.64
N LEU A 240 9.35 7.40 -8.36
CA LEU A 240 8.10 7.17 -9.08
C LEU A 240 7.71 8.40 -9.88
N ILE A 241 6.88 8.22 -10.88
CA ILE A 241 6.29 9.30 -11.69
C ILE A 241 4.78 9.06 -11.72
N PHE A 242 4.03 9.92 -11.00
CA PHE A 242 2.58 9.87 -11.02
C PHE A 242 2.01 10.63 -12.22
N PRO A 243 0.82 10.23 -12.71
CA PRO A 243 0.16 10.95 -13.80
C PRO A 243 -0.17 12.39 -13.40
N ASP A 244 -0.10 13.31 -14.37
CA ASP A 244 -0.30 14.75 -14.14
C ASP A 244 -1.68 15.09 -13.58
N VAL A 245 -2.71 14.28 -13.86
CA VAL A 245 -4.05 14.43 -13.28
C VAL A 245 -4.02 14.35 -11.75
N LEU A 246 -3.17 13.50 -11.17
CA LEU A 246 -3.01 13.41 -9.71
C LEU A 246 -2.22 14.60 -9.14
N LYS A 247 -1.20 15.07 -9.86
CA LYS A 247 -0.43 16.25 -9.45
C LYS A 247 -1.32 17.48 -9.41
N GLY A 248 -2.23 17.62 -10.38
CA GLY A 248 -3.23 18.68 -10.42
C GLY A 248 -4.30 18.57 -9.30
N ALA A 249 -4.57 17.36 -8.81
CA ALA A 249 -5.54 17.10 -7.74
C ALA A 249 -4.94 17.22 -6.32
N ASP A 250 -3.60 17.27 -6.19
CA ASP A 250 -2.91 17.43 -4.91
C ASP A 250 -3.00 18.88 -4.42
N SER A 251 -3.81 19.11 -3.39
CA SER A 251 -4.06 20.42 -2.80
C SER A 251 -3.07 20.84 -1.70
N VAL A 252 -2.12 19.96 -1.37
CA VAL A 252 -1.14 20.24 -0.33
C VAL A 252 0.05 20.97 -0.90
N GLY A 253 -0.03 22.29 -0.90
CA GLY A 253 1.18 23.08 -1.07
C GLY A 253 2.24 22.69 -0.01
N ARG A 254 3.52 22.86 -0.34
CA ARG A 254 4.79 22.49 0.34
C ARG A 254 4.87 22.55 1.90
N ARG A 255 3.79 22.44 2.63
CA ARG A 255 3.77 22.40 4.10
C ARG A 255 3.48 20.99 4.59
N LEU A 256 4.48 20.40 5.23
CA LEU A 256 4.31 19.20 6.04
C LEU A 256 3.32 19.49 7.18
N LYS A 257 2.14 18.85 7.17
CA LYS A 257 1.20 18.87 8.29
C LYS A 257 1.31 17.58 9.08
N SER A 258 1.45 17.69 10.40
CA SER A 258 1.33 16.54 11.29
C SER A 258 -0.12 16.03 11.30
N ILE A 259 -0.32 14.71 11.26
CA ILE A 259 -1.69 14.12 11.38
C ILE A 259 -2.38 14.52 12.69
N ARG A 260 -1.64 14.83 13.75
CA ARG A 260 -2.25 15.42 14.96
C ARG A 260 -2.98 16.74 14.67
N GLU A 261 -2.52 17.53 13.71
CA GLU A 261 -3.23 18.76 13.29
C GLU A 261 -4.45 18.42 12.44
N VAL A 262 -4.36 17.43 11.57
CA VAL A 262 -5.49 16.96 10.73
C VAL A 262 -6.58 16.32 11.57
N VAL A 263 -6.23 15.55 12.60
CA VAL A 263 -7.20 14.93 13.54
C VAL A 263 -7.76 15.94 14.55
N SER A 264 -7.03 17.00 14.91
CA SER A 264 -7.53 18.03 15.83
C SER A 264 -8.51 19.00 15.17
N GLU A 265 -8.45 19.18 13.86
CA GLU A 265 -9.42 20.00 13.10
C GLU A 265 -10.79 19.32 12.93
N ARG A 266 -10.91 18.02 13.27
CA ARG A 266 -12.18 17.24 13.21
C ARG A 266 -12.85 17.04 14.57
N LYS A 267 -12.60 17.87 15.59
CA LYS A 267 -13.43 17.89 16.80
C LYS A 267 -14.57 18.89 16.63
N PRO A 268 -15.83 18.46 16.95
CA PRO A 268 -17.05 19.27 16.81
C PRO A 268 -17.05 20.53 17.67
#